data_31f969805e416e989dbedf991c06cb2e
#
_entry.id   31f969805e416e989dbedf991c06cb2e
#
_cell.length_a   1.000
_cell.length_b   1.000
_cell.length_c   1.000
_cell.angle_alpha   90.00
_cell.angle_beta   90.00
_cell.angle_gamma   90.00
#
_symmetry.space_group_name_H-M   'P 1'
#
loop_
_entity.id
_entity.type
_entity.pdbx_description
1 polymer ?
#
loop_
_entity_poly.entity_id
_entity_poly.type
_entity_poly.pdbx_seq_one_letter_code
_entity_poly.pdbx_strand_id
1 'polypeptide(L)'
;MLFRSIDQDFRKNWFKKGTGNVRCLKTVDYYTIEENQNVPKDWVTRIPGINMLHVSELYIIAAEALLETNYAKALEYYNAETSSRGLPALKGDVKLTKDMIFNEYHKEMFGEGQVWYNMKRLNKDIISNLDSKTIPASEDIYVIPIPHDEFNYRD
;
A
#
# COMPACT_ATOMS: atom_id res chain seq x y z
N MET A 1 -4.30 -6.15 -11.26
CA MET A 1 -5.35 -5.96 -10.25
C MET A 1 -4.89 -6.62 -8.95
N LEU A 2 -4.45 -5.81 -7.99
CA LEU A 2 -3.71 -6.24 -6.79
C LEU A 2 -4.40 -7.31 -5.93
N PHE A 3 -5.73 -7.37 -5.91
CA PHE A 3 -6.50 -8.22 -4.99
C PHE A 3 -7.32 -9.31 -5.69
N ARG A 4 -7.09 -9.60 -6.99
CA ARG A 4 -7.91 -10.55 -7.76
C ARG A 4 -7.74 -12.02 -7.41
N SER A 5 -6.66 -12.41 -6.75
CA SER A 5 -6.27 -13.81 -6.69
C SER A 5 -6.49 -14.50 -5.34
N ILE A 6 -6.90 -13.78 -4.28
CA ILE A 6 -6.99 -14.39 -2.95
C ILE A 6 -8.27 -13.92 -2.26
N ASP A 7 -9.29 -14.77 -2.28
CA ASP A 7 -10.59 -14.52 -1.63
C ASP A 7 -10.48 -14.29 -0.12
N GLN A 8 -9.38 -14.71 0.50
CA GLN A 8 -9.13 -14.63 1.93
C GLN A 8 -8.54 -13.28 2.37
N ASP A 9 -8.00 -12.46 1.45
CA ASP A 9 -7.42 -11.16 1.80
C ASP A 9 -8.53 -10.18 2.23
N PHE A 10 -8.54 -9.81 3.52
CA PHE A 10 -9.54 -8.92 4.09
C PHE A 10 -9.52 -7.51 3.48
N ARG A 11 -8.40 -7.09 2.89
CA ARG A 11 -8.26 -5.78 2.23
C ARG A 11 -9.13 -5.64 1.00
N LYS A 12 -9.65 -6.74 0.43
CA LYS A 12 -10.70 -6.66 -0.60
C LYS A 12 -11.90 -5.84 -0.13
N ASN A 13 -12.19 -5.84 1.16
CA ASN A 13 -13.30 -5.10 1.76
C ASN A 13 -13.05 -3.57 1.77
N TRP A 14 -11.81 -3.12 1.52
CA TRP A 14 -11.53 -1.71 1.29
C TRP A 14 -12.13 -1.18 -0.01
N PHE A 15 -12.62 -2.08 -0.86
CA PHE A 15 -13.18 -1.72 -2.16
C PHE A 15 -14.66 -2.09 -2.24
N LYS A 16 -15.53 -1.11 -2.39
CA LYS A 16 -16.95 -1.32 -2.60
C LYS A 16 -17.28 -1.16 -4.08
N LYS A 17 -17.88 -2.19 -4.66
CA LYS A 17 -18.35 -2.16 -6.04
C LYS A 17 -19.69 -1.43 -6.09
N GLY A 18 -19.75 -0.30 -6.78
CA GLY A 18 -20.99 0.41 -7.12
C GLY A 18 -21.43 0.12 -8.55
N THR A 19 -22.51 0.76 -8.99
CA THR A 19 -23.00 0.70 -10.36
C THR A 19 -22.02 1.46 -11.27
N GLY A 20 -21.18 0.72 -12.00
CA GLY A 20 -20.23 1.30 -12.96
C GLY A 20 -18.89 1.75 -12.40
N ASN A 21 -18.67 1.75 -11.08
CA ASN A 21 -17.40 2.13 -10.47
C ASN A 21 -17.06 1.31 -9.23
N VAL A 22 -15.79 1.39 -8.80
CA VAL A 22 -15.30 0.81 -7.55
C VAL A 22 -14.80 1.95 -6.68
N ARG A 23 -15.26 2.01 -5.44
CA ARG A 23 -14.82 3.01 -4.45
C ARG A 23 -13.85 2.38 -3.47
N CYS A 24 -12.77 3.11 -3.16
CA CYS A 24 -11.86 2.75 -2.07
C CYS A 24 -12.43 3.34 -0.76
N LEU A 25 -12.66 2.48 0.22
CA LEU A 25 -13.22 2.87 1.52
C LEU A 25 -12.14 3.14 2.57
N LYS A 26 -10.88 2.78 2.28
CA LYS A 26 -9.78 2.90 3.24
C LYS A 26 -9.54 4.33 3.73
N THR A 27 -9.73 5.30 2.83
CA THR A 27 -9.42 6.72 3.08
C THR A 27 -10.66 7.62 3.06
N VAL A 28 -11.84 7.04 2.88
CA VAL A 28 -13.09 7.81 2.81
C VAL A 28 -13.71 7.84 4.19
N ASP A 29 -14.06 9.04 4.63
CA ASP A 29 -14.86 9.22 5.83
C ASP A 29 -16.18 8.43 5.69
N TYR A 30 -16.47 7.60 6.67
CA TYR A 30 -17.66 6.74 6.67
C TYR A 30 -18.94 7.54 6.49
N TYR A 31 -18.95 8.81 6.92
CA TYR A 31 -20.08 9.75 6.77
C TYR A 31 -20.44 10.06 5.33
N THR A 32 -19.45 10.26 4.46
CA THR A 32 -19.68 10.59 3.05
C THR A 32 -20.24 9.44 2.24
N ILE A 33 -20.17 8.21 2.76
CA ILE A 33 -20.63 7.01 2.06
C ILE A 33 -22.09 6.69 2.37
N GLU A 34 -22.60 7.09 3.54
CA GLU A 34 -23.87 6.63 4.09
C GLU A 34 -24.81 7.75 4.52
N GLU A 35 -24.80 8.89 3.82
CA GLU A 35 -25.76 10.00 4.07
C GLU A 35 -27.24 9.56 4.14
N ASN A 36 -27.57 8.33 3.73
CA ASN A 36 -28.92 7.76 3.72
C ASN A 36 -29.10 6.51 4.61
N GLN A 37 -28.13 6.13 5.44
CA GLN A 37 -28.29 4.99 6.35
C GLN A 37 -28.29 5.47 7.81
N ASN A 38 -29.08 4.81 8.66
CA ASN A 38 -29.11 5.05 10.10
C ASN A 38 -27.76 4.72 10.74
N VAL A 39 -26.81 5.65 10.65
CA VAL A 39 -25.52 5.54 11.30
C VAL A 39 -25.70 5.71 12.80
N PRO A 40 -25.20 4.79 13.64
CA PRO A 40 -25.27 4.94 15.09
C PRO A 40 -24.68 6.28 15.54
N LYS A 41 -25.35 7.00 16.44
CA LYS A 41 -24.93 8.35 16.90
C LYS A 41 -23.53 8.36 17.55
N ASP A 42 -23.05 7.25 18.08
CA ASP A 42 -21.73 7.08 18.65
C ASP A 42 -20.60 7.10 17.59
N TRP A 43 -20.93 6.89 16.34
CA TRP A 43 -19.97 7.00 15.22
C TRP A 43 -19.74 8.47 14.80
N VAL A 44 -20.68 9.34 15.14
CA VAL A 44 -20.62 10.79 14.86
C VAL A 44 -19.46 11.48 15.60
N THR A 45 -19.00 10.88 16.68
CA THR A 45 -17.92 11.45 17.53
C THR A 45 -16.53 11.03 17.12
N ARG A 46 -16.39 10.15 16.13
CA ARG A 46 -15.06 9.76 15.64
C ARG A 46 -14.50 10.86 14.76
N ILE A 47 -13.42 11.45 15.21
CA ILE A 47 -12.64 12.40 14.42
C ILE A 47 -12.05 11.61 13.25
N PRO A 48 -12.41 11.91 12.00
CA PRO A 48 -11.79 11.26 10.86
C PRO A 48 -10.30 11.60 10.88
N GLY A 49 -9.48 10.59 10.94
CA GLY A 49 -8.03 10.73 10.97
C GLY A 49 -7.40 9.77 9.98
N ILE A 50 -6.41 10.24 9.24
CA ILE A 50 -5.53 9.37 8.47
C ILE A 50 -4.41 8.92 9.40
N ASN A 51 -4.27 7.61 9.55
CA ASN A 51 -3.18 7.04 10.34
C ASN A 51 -1.86 7.35 9.63
N MET A 52 -0.99 8.13 10.26
CA MET A 52 0.31 8.50 9.71
C MET A 52 1.38 7.43 9.95
N LEU A 53 1.15 6.55 10.93
CA LEU A 53 2.07 5.47 11.31
C LEU A 53 1.28 4.16 11.38
N HIS A 54 1.65 3.21 10.53
CA HIS A 54 1.03 1.90 10.49
C HIS A 54 1.96 0.85 11.11
N VAL A 55 1.43 0.08 12.07
CA VAL A 55 2.16 -1.06 12.64
C VAL A 55 2.49 -2.08 11.54
N SER A 56 1.59 -2.27 10.58
CA SER A 56 1.80 -3.12 9.40
C SER A 56 3.02 -2.69 8.58
N GLU A 57 3.24 -1.40 8.40
CA GLU A 57 4.44 -0.89 7.73
C GLU A 57 5.72 -1.30 8.45
N LEU A 58 5.73 -1.22 9.78
CA LEU A 58 6.90 -1.63 10.58
C LEU A 58 7.22 -3.12 10.40
N TYR A 59 6.22 -3.98 10.34
CA TYR A 59 6.42 -5.41 10.07
C TYR A 59 7.01 -5.66 8.68
N ILE A 60 6.52 -4.94 7.67
CA ILE A 60 7.01 -5.07 6.29
C ILE A 60 8.45 -4.54 6.17
N ILE A 61 8.77 -3.40 6.80
CA ILE A 61 10.13 -2.85 6.85
C ILE A 61 11.08 -3.82 7.56
N ALA A 62 10.66 -4.38 8.69
CA ALA A 62 11.47 -5.36 9.42
C ALA A 62 11.73 -6.63 8.60
N ALA A 63 10.72 -7.12 7.88
CA ALA A 63 10.86 -8.25 6.96
C ALA A 63 11.87 -7.96 5.84
N GLU A 64 11.81 -6.76 5.23
CA GLU A 64 12.74 -6.35 4.20
C GLU A 64 14.18 -6.24 4.71
N ALA A 65 14.38 -5.57 5.83
CA ALA A 65 15.70 -5.33 6.42
C ALA A 65 16.40 -6.64 6.84
N LEU A 66 15.64 -7.63 7.27
CA LEU A 66 16.17 -8.91 7.75
C LEU A 66 16.25 -10.00 6.67
N LEU A 67 15.72 -9.75 5.47
CA LEU A 67 15.58 -10.79 4.45
C LEU A 67 16.88 -11.50 4.12
N GLU A 68 18.00 -10.76 4.09
CA GLU A 68 19.33 -11.30 3.74
C GLU A 68 20.18 -11.66 4.97
N THR A 69 19.90 -11.04 6.13
CA THR A 69 20.72 -11.21 7.33
C THR A 69 20.14 -12.21 8.33
N ASN A 70 18.80 -12.28 8.41
CA ASN A 70 18.09 -13.20 9.30
C ASN A 70 16.75 -13.62 8.67
N TYR A 71 16.85 -14.53 7.71
CA TYR A 71 15.69 -14.99 6.92
C TYR A 71 14.53 -15.52 7.78
N ALA A 72 14.83 -16.27 8.84
CA ALA A 72 13.78 -16.82 9.72
C ALA A 72 12.95 -15.72 10.37
N LYS A 73 13.63 -14.66 10.83
CA LYS A 73 12.96 -13.51 11.44
C LYS A 73 12.21 -12.66 10.40
N ALA A 74 12.79 -12.50 9.21
CA ALA A 74 12.12 -11.83 8.09
C ALA A 74 10.80 -12.52 7.73
N LEU A 75 10.82 -13.85 7.63
CA LEU A 75 9.65 -14.67 7.34
C LEU A 75 8.60 -14.59 8.48
N GLU A 76 9.03 -14.55 9.73
CA GLU A 76 8.15 -14.37 10.88
C GLU A 76 7.38 -13.05 10.80
N TYR A 77 8.06 -11.93 10.55
CA TYR A 77 7.44 -10.63 10.43
C TYR A 77 6.51 -10.54 9.21
N TYR A 78 6.95 -11.05 8.07
CA TYR A 78 6.11 -11.10 6.87
C TYR A 78 4.83 -11.91 7.09
N ASN A 79 4.94 -13.10 7.70
CA ASN A 79 3.80 -13.95 8.00
C ASN A 79 2.87 -13.34 9.06
N ALA A 80 3.41 -12.63 10.05
CA ALA A 80 2.60 -11.93 11.05
C ALA A 80 1.70 -10.88 10.38
N GLU A 81 2.26 -10.09 9.45
CA GLU A 81 1.48 -9.10 8.70
C GLU A 81 0.44 -9.76 7.79
N THR A 82 0.85 -10.67 6.92
CA THR A 82 -0.05 -11.30 5.95
C THR A 82 -1.16 -12.11 6.63
N SER A 83 -0.86 -12.79 7.74
CA SER A 83 -1.87 -13.53 8.51
C SER A 83 -2.89 -12.59 9.16
N SER A 84 -2.49 -11.39 9.59
CA SER A 84 -3.43 -10.38 10.11
C SER A 84 -4.41 -9.88 9.03
N ARG A 85 -4.06 -10.06 7.76
CA ARG A 85 -4.90 -9.76 6.59
C ARG A 85 -5.71 -10.95 6.09
N GLY A 86 -5.69 -12.08 6.81
CA GLY A 86 -6.42 -13.30 6.45
C GLY A 86 -5.71 -14.18 5.42
N LEU A 87 -4.46 -13.87 5.09
CA LEU A 87 -3.67 -14.68 4.17
C LEU A 87 -3.00 -15.85 4.89
N PRO A 88 -2.85 -17.00 4.24
CA PRO A 88 -2.10 -18.11 4.81
C PRO A 88 -0.62 -17.74 4.94
N ALA A 89 0.01 -18.19 6.02
CA ALA A 89 1.45 -18.05 6.18
C ALA A 89 2.21 -18.78 5.07
N LEU A 90 3.30 -18.19 4.60
CA LEU A 90 4.23 -18.86 3.69
C LEU A 90 4.83 -20.08 4.38
N LYS A 91 4.75 -21.23 3.71
CA LYS A 91 5.31 -22.50 4.18
C LYS A 91 6.64 -22.80 3.49
N GLY A 92 7.42 -23.66 4.08
CA GLY A 92 8.84 -23.90 3.86
C GLY A 92 9.35 -24.16 2.43
N ASP A 93 8.47 -24.47 1.48
CA ASP A 93 8.80 -24.66 0.06
C ASP A 93 8.74 -23.35 -0.76
N VAL A 94 8.09 -22.31 -0.22
CA VAL A 94 8.00 -21.00 -0.87
C VAL A 94 8.96 -20.02 -0.21
N LYS A 95 9.99 -19.62 -0.93
CA LYS A 95 10.97 -18.66 -0.44
C LYS A 95 10.41 -17.23 -0.51
N LEU A 96 10.43 -16.50 0.62
CA LEU A 96 10.13 -15.08 0.66
C LEU A 96 11.12 -14.29 -0.21
N THR A 97 10.61 -13.40 -1.06
CA THR A 97 11.41 -12.57 -1.97
C THR A 97 11.17 -11.08 -1.73
N LYS A 98 12.11 -10.24 -2.21
CA LYS A 98 11.95 -8.76 -2.20
C LYS A 98 10.68 -8.32 -2.93
N ASP A 99 10.33 -8.98 -4.03
CA ASP A 99 9.12 -8.64 -4.79
C ASP A 99 7.83 -9.00 -4.03
N MET A 100 7.84 -10.07 -3.24
CA MET A 100 6.69 -10.38 -2.38
C MET A 100 6.50 -9.32 -1.30
N ILE A 101 7.59 -8.88 -0.66
CA ILE A 101 7.56 -7.81 0.35
C ILE A 101 7.11 -6.49 -0.29
N PHE A 102 7.62 -6.14 -1.46
CA PHE A 102 7.20 -4.95 -2.20
C PHE A 102 5.70 -4.99 -2.55
N ASN A 103 5.21 -6.13 -3.04
CA ASN A 103 3.80 -6.29 -3.38
C ASN A 103 2.90 -6.21 -2.14
N GLU A 104 3.38 -6.70 -1.00
CA GLU A 104 2.64 -6.60 0.26
C GLU A 104 2.57 -5.15 0.74
N TYR A 105 3.70 -4.42 0.68
CA TYR A 105 3.73 -2.99 0.96
C TYR A 105 2.78 -2.21 0.05
N HIS A 106 2.77 -2.51 -1.26
CA HIS A 106 1.90 -1.84 -2.21
C HIS A 106 0.41 -2.05 -1.89
N LYS A 107 0.03 -3.27 -1.48
CA LYS A 107 -1.35 -3.55 -1.05
C LYS A 107 -1.71 -2.80 0.22
N GLU A 108 -0.81 -2.81 1.20
CA GLU A 108 -1.06 -2.20 2.49
C GLU A 108 -1.14 -0.68 2.41
N MET A 109 -0.24 -0.04 1.66
CA MET A 109 -0.16 1.42 1.52
C MET A 109 -0.99 1.97 0.34
N PHE A 110 -1.90 1.16 -0.21
CA PHE A 110 -2.75 1.60 -1.30
C PHE A 110 -3.58 2.83 -0.92
N GLY A 111 -3.54 3.87 -1.77
CA GLY A 111 -4.29 5.11 -1.58
C GLY A 111 -3.68 6.12 -0.59
N GLU A 112 -2.51 5.84 -0.02
CA GLU A 112 -1.86 6.69 0.99
C GLU A 112 -0.67 7.50 0.46
N GLY A 113 -0.37 7.39 -0.84
CA GLY A 113 0.76 8.09 -1.48
C GLY A 113 2.13 7.46 -1.22
N GLN A 114 2.25 6.54 -0.24
CA GLN A 114 3.51 5.95 0.17
C GLN A 114 4.13 5.02 -0.86
N VAL A 115 3.30 4.42 -1.72
CA VAL A 115 3.76 3.50 -2.77
C VAL A 115 4.76 4.15 -3.72
N TRP A 116 4.54 5.43 -4.09
CA TRP A 116 5.46 6.19 -4.93
C TRP A 116 6.87 6.28 -4.33
N TYR A 117 6.96 6.63 -3.06
CA TYR A 117 8.25 6.75 -2.37
C TYR A 117 8.97 5.41 -2.26
N ASN A 118 8.23 4.32 -2.04
CA ASN A 118 8.81 2.99 -2.00
C ASN A 118 9.30 2.53 -3.39
N MET A 119 8.54 2.81 -4.45
CA MET A 119 8.97 2.56 -5.83
C MET A 119 10.24 3.33 -6.19
N LYS A 120 10.28 4.63 -5.83
CA LYS A 120 11.47 5.49 -6.01
C LYS A 120 12.68 4.91 -5.28
N ARG A 121 12.54 4.56 -4.00
CA ARG A 121 13.60 3.98 -3.18
C ARG A 121 14.18 2.69 -3.76
N LEU A 122 13.32 1.86 -4.33
CA LEU A 122 13.68 0.56 -4.91
C LEU A 122 14.01 0.64 -6.40
N ASN A 123 13.95 1.83 -7.00
CA ASN A 123 14.13 2.05 -8.43
C ASN A 123 13.29 1.08 -9.29
N LYS A 124 11.99 0.97 -8.97
CA LYS A 124 11.06 0.05 -9.63
C LYS A 124 10.44 0.68 -10.87
N ASP A 125 10.29 -0.13 -11.91
CA ASP A 125 9.50 0.26 -13.08
C ASP A 125 8.05 0.50 -12.72
N ILE A 126 7.42 1.48 -13.38
CA ILE A 126 6.00 1.78 -13.22
C ILE A 126 5.22 1.03 -14.28
N ILE A 127 4.29 0.19 -13.84
CA ILE A 127 3.39 -0.53 -14.75
C ILE A 127 2.04 0.17 -14.76
N SER A 128 1.65 0.69 -15.91
CA SER A 128 0.35 1.32 -16.12
C SER A 128 -0.78 0.29 -15.99
N ASN A 129 -1.76 0.59 -15.13
CA ASN A 129 -2.95 -0.25 -14.97
C ASN A 129 -3.96 -0.09 -16.12
N LEU A 130 -3.80 0.92 -16.96
CA LEU A 130 -4.72 1.21 -18.06
C LEU A 130 -4.37 0.43 -19.33
N ASP A 131 -3.11 0.44 -19.72
CA ASP A 131 -2.64 -0.11 -20.99
C ASP A 131 -1.51 -1.12 -20.83
N SER A 132 -1.16 -1.47 -19.61
CA SER A 132 -0.07 -2.40 -19.26
C SER A 132 1.31 -1.98 -19.79
N LYS A 133 1.48 -0.72 -20.19
CA LYS A 133 2.79 -0.19 -20.56
C LYS A 133 3.68 -0.10 -19.34
N THR A 134 4.95 -0.43 -19.54
CA THR A 134 6.00 -0.27 -18.54
C THR A 134 6.75 1.03 -18.82
N ILE A 135 6.85 1.87 -17.82
CA ILE A 135 7.70 3.06 -17.80
C ILE A 135 8.94 2.66 -17.00
N PRO A 136 10.12 2.55 -17.64
CA PRO A 136 11.34 2.17 -16.96
C PRO A 136 11.70 3.17 -15.87
N ALA A 137 12.21 2.68 -14.76
CA ALA A 137 12.71 3.51 -13.68
C ALA A 137 13.91 4.34 -14.18
N SER A 138 13.88 5.63 -13.90
CA SER A 138 14.98 6.56 -14.23
C SER A 138 14.95 7.78 -13.31
N GLU A 139 16.04 8.55 -13.31
CA GLU A 139 16.07 9.84 -12.61
C GLU A 139 15.00 10.79 -13.16
N ASP A 140 14.79 10.82 -14.46
CA ASP A 140 13.76 11.67 -15.08
C ASP A 140 12.34 11.38 -14.58
N ILE A 141 12.09 10.16 -14.12
CA ILE A 141 10.79 9.76 -13.56
C ILE A 141 10.71 10.08 -12.07
N TYR A 142 11.79 9.82 -11.32
CA TYR A 142 11.73 9.85 -9.86
C TYR A 142 12.32 11.12 -9.22
N VAL A 143 13.05 11.93 -9.98
CA VAL A 143 13.57 13.20 -9.49
C VAL A 143 12.71 14.34 -10.03
N ILE A 144 11.98 14.99 -9.15
CA ILE A 144 11.19 16.17 -9.51
C ILE A 144 12.16 17.30 -9.85
N PRO A 145 12.12 17.88 -11.06
CA PRO A 145 13.00 18.97 -11.42
C PRO A 145 12.72 20.20 -10.54
N ILE A 146 13.76 20.92 -10.19
CA ILE A 146 13.62 22.18 -9.47
C ILE A 146 12.92 23.16 -10.41
N PRO A 147 11.84 23.85 -9.97
CA PRO A 147 11.17 24.86 -10.78
C PRO A 147 12.14 25.93 -11.26
N HIS A 148 12.02 26.35 -12.51
CA HIS A 148 12.95 27.30 -13.12
C HIS A 148 13.03 28.62 -12.36
N ASP A 149 11.91 29.06 -11.78
CA ASP A 149 11.81 30.30 -11.01
C ASP A 149 12.53 30.23 -9.66
N GLU A 150 12.77 29.03 -9.13
CA GLU A 150 13.51 28.84 -7.88
C GLU A 150 14.94 29.36 -7.97
N PHE A 151 15.56 29.30 -9.15
CA PHE A 151 16.93 29.83 -9.37
C PHE A 151 16.99 31.33 -9.37
N ASN A 152 15.88 32.04 -9.58
CA ASN A 152 15.81 33.49 -9.57
C ASN A 152 15.79 34.10 -8.15
N TYR A 153 15.58 33.27 -7.13
CA TYR A 153 15.46 33.68 -5.73
C TYR A 153 16.58 33.16 -4.84
N ARG A 154 17.59 32.52 -5.43
CA ARG A 154 18.80 32.11 -4.70
C ARG A 154 19.92 33.09 -5.01
N ASP A 155 20.10 34.10 -4.11
CA ASP A 155 21.30 34.92 -4.02
C ASP A 155 22.38 34.19 -3.23
#